data_a68fbfeb6eea15e15bb9e3de1796a49d
#
_entry.id   a68fbfeb6eea15e15bb9e3de1796a49d
#
_cell.length_a   1.000
_cell.length_b   1.000
_cell.length_c   1.000
_cell.angle_alpha   90.00
_cell.angle_beta   90.00
_cell.angle_gamma   90.00
#
_symmetry.space_group_name_H-M   'P 1'
#
loop_
_entity.id
_entity.type
_entity.pdbx_description
1 polymer ?
#
loop_
_entity_poly.entity_id
_entity_poly.type
_entity_poly.pdbx_seq_one_letter_code
_entity_poly.pdbx_strand_id
1 'polypeptide(L)'
;MASFATHRLRVHDAARPPYRRLSALRTCLSEFAPYGFYATYHHLCRSAGIPRDLDEDPASLVRAVEELDEARRLWLAELAAWQVGRRAQKREGVRRADPPQPSQWLFWPDPEFHPAGRRVEVRLAHRLRRHLI
;
A
#
# COMPACT_ATOMS: atom_id res chain seq x y z
N MET A 1 -4.97 -3.02 20.24
CA MET A 1 -4.42 -3.55 18.98
C MET A 1 -3.37 -2.62 18.41
N ALA A 2 -2.29 -3.17 17.87
CA ALA A 2 -1.26 -2.34 17.24
C ALA A 2 -1.77 -1.79 15.90
N SER A 3 -1.49 -0.52 15.65
CA SER A 3 -1.89 0.17 14.42
C SER A 3 -0.90 -0.08 13.29
N PHE A 4 -1.26 0.34 12.08
CA PHE A 4 -0.35 0.36 10.94
C PHE A 4 0.95 1.09 11.29
N ALA A 5 0.86 2.27 11.92
CA ALA A 5 2.03 3.04 12.32
C ALA A 5 2.95 2.26 13.28
N THR A 6 2.38 1.50 14.21
CA THR A 6 3.15 0.66 15.13
C THR A 6 3.90 -0.43 14.37
N HIS A 7 3.25 -1.12 13.45
CA HIS A 7 3.88 -2.17 12.63
C HIS A 7 4.92 -1.59 11.69
N ARG A 8 4.67 -0.41 11.14
CA ARG A 8 5.66 0.30 10.31
C ARG A 8 6.95 0.57 11.12
N LEU A 9 6.83 1.03 12.36
CA LEU A 9 7.99 1.24 13.23
C LEU A 9 8.75 -0.07 13.49
N ARG A 10 8.05 -1.18 13.61
CA ARG A 10 8.67 -2.50 13.78
C ARG A 10 9.48 -2.92 12.55
N VAL A 11 9.01 -2.57 11.35
CA VAL A 11 9.78 -2.81 10.12
C VAL A 11 11.08 -2.00 10.12
N HIS A 12 11.06 -0.78 10.64
CA HIS A 12 12.23 0.09 10.74
C HIS A 12 13.21 -0.33 11.83
N ASP A 13 12.79 -1.13 12.79
CA ASP A 13 13.60 -1.47 13.96
C ASP A 13 14.72 -2.44 13.61
N ALA A 14 15.92 -1.89 13.41
CA ALA A 14 17.11 -2.66 13.05
C ALA A 14 17.56 -3.65 14.13
N ALA A 15 17.09 -3.49 15.37
CA ALA A 15 17.37 -4.41 16.47
C ALA A 15 16.58 -5.72 16.33
N ARG A 16 15.52 -5.74 15.54
CA ARG A 16 14.72 -6.93 15.28
C ARG A 16 15.33 -7.75 14.14
N PRO A 17 15.27 -9.09 14.22
CA PRO A 17 15.73 -9.92 13.10
C PRO A 17 14.84 -9.69 11.85
N PRO A 18 15.42 -9.80 10.63
CA PRO A 18 14.69 -9.52 9.40
C PRO A 18 13.37 -10.27 9.25
N TYR A 19 13.29 -11.53 9.67
CA TYR A 19 12.05 -12.31 9.55
C TYR A 19 10.90 -11.72 10.39
N ARG A 20 11.20 -11.09 11.55
CA ARG A 20 10.19 -10.42 12.38
C ARG A 20 9.76 -9.10 11.75
N ARG A 21 10.69 -8.42 11.12
CA ARG A 21 10.42 -7.19 10.38
C ARG A 21 9.56 -7.49 9.16
N LEU A 22 9.79 -8.60 8.47
CA LEU A 22 8.93 -9.07 7.39
C LEU A 22 7.51 -9.39 7.89
N SER A 23 7.39 -10.03 9.05
CA SER A 23 6.07 -10.29 9.67
C SER A 23 5.32 -9.00 9.93
N ALA A 24 6.02 -7.95 10.41
CA ALA A 24 5.41 -6.64 10.62
C ALA A 24 4.95 -6.01 9.30
N LEU A 25 5.72 -6.15 8.22
CA LEU A 25 5.32 -5.69 6.88
C LEU A 25 4.05 -6.42 6.42
N ARG A 26 3.98 -7.73 6.61
CA ARG A 26 2.79 -8.51 6.26
C ARG A 26 1.57 -8.07 7.06
N THR A 27 1.75 -7.69 8.31
CA THR A 27 0.65 -7.16 9.14
C THR A 27 0.18 -5.81 8.61
N CYS A 28 1.09 -4.95 8.16
CA CYS A 28 0.73 -3.70 7.47
C CYS A 28 -0.13 -4.00 6.24
N LEU A 29 0.22 -5.01 5.45
CA LEU A 29 -0.54 -5.42 4.27
C LEU A 29 -1.94 -5.94 4.61
N SER A 30 -2.12 -6.53 5.79
CA SER A 30 -3.45 -6.94 6.25
C SER A 30 -4.38 -5.76 6.50
N GLU A 31 -3.82 -4.58 6.77
CA GLU A 31 -4.59 -3.37 7.01
C GLU A 31 -4.79 -2.52 5.75
N PHE A 32 -3.83 -2.57 4.83
CA PHE A 32 -3.91 -1.82 3.59
C PHE A 32 -3.17 -2.57 2.48
N ALA A 33 -3.91 -3.05 1.49
CA ALA A 33 -3.36 -3.76 0.35
C ALA A 33 -4.21 -3.48 -0.91
N PRO A 34 -3.85 -2.47 -1.71
CA PRO A 34 -4.69 -2.02 -2.83
C PRO A 34 -4.97 -3.08 -3.89
N TYR A 35 -4.04 -4.01 -4.11
CA TYR A 35 -4.23 -5.13 -5.04
C TYR A 35 -4.76 -6.40 -4.37
N GLY A 36 -5.03 -6.36 -3.06
CA GLY A 36 -5.18 -7.53 -2.23
C GLY A 36 -3.83 -7.93 -1.62
N PHE A 37 -3.87 -8.79 -0.59
CA PHE A 37 -2.67 -9.10 0.21
C PHE A 37 -1.51 -9.65 -0.64
N TYR A 38 -1.75 -10.72 -1.36
CA TYR A 38 -0.67 -11.40 -2.09
C TYR A 38 -0.13 -10.58 -3.27
N ALA A 39 -1.02 -9.99 -4.04
CA ALA A 39 -0.62 -9.19 -5.20
C ALA A 39 0.13 -7.94 -4.79
N THR A 40 -0.30 -7.26 -3.72
CA THR A 40 0.40 -6.08 -3.19
C THR A 40 1.76 -6.49 -2.61
N TYR A 41 1.83 -7.58 -1.87
CA TYR A 41 3.09 -8.10 -1.35
C TYR A 41 4.07 -8.43 -2.49
N HIS A 42 3.59 -9.11 -3.51
CA HIS A 42 4.41 -9.44 -4.68
C HIS A 42 4.91 -8.19 -5.39
N HIS A 43 4.06 -7.18 -5.54
CA HIS A 43 4.47 -5.89 -6.10
C HIS A 43 5.61 -5.28 -5.29
N LEU A 44 5.47 -5.24 -3.96
CA LEU A 44 6.49 -4.66 -3.07
C LEU A 44 7.80 -5.45 -3.12
N CYS A 45 7.74 -6.77 -3.21
CA CYS A 45 8.94 -7.59 -3.37
C CYS A 45 9.73 -7.20 -4.61
N ARG A 46 9.04 -6.90 -5.71
CA ARG A 46 9.67 -6.48 -6.96
C ARG A 46 10.12 -5.03 -6.92
N SER A 47 9.27 -4.15 -6.47
CA SER A 47 9.52 -2.70 -6.43
C SER A 47 10.63 -2.33 -5.45
N ALA A 48 10.61 -2.90 -4.26
CA ALA A 48 11.60 -2.63 -3.22
C ALA A 48 12.85 -3.50 -3.34
N GLY A 49 12.81 -4.55 -4.18
CA GLY A 49 13.93 -5.45 -4.35
C GLY A 49 14.17 -6.34 -3.13
N ILE A 50 13.10 -6.86 -2.52
CA ILE A 50 13.23 -7.75 -1.36
C ILE A 50 13.88 -9.06 -1.82
N PRO A 51 15.09 -9.40 -1.31
CA PRO A 51 15.77 -10.62 -1.74
C PRO A 51 15.13 -11.85 -1.10
N ARG A 52 15.43 -13.01 -1.68
CA ARG A 52 14.99 -14.29 -1.12
C ARG A 52 15.59 -14.52 0.27
N ASP A 53 16.86 -14.19 0.42
CA ASP A 53 17.55 -14.17 1.71
C ASP A 53 17.49 -12.74 2.26
N LEU A 54 16.68 -12.53 3.29
CA LEU A 54 16.45 -11.21 3.86
C LEU A 54 17.72 -10.58 4.44
N ASP A 55 18.68 -11.40 4.87
CA ASP A 55 19.94 -10.90 5.44
C ASP A 55 20.81 -10.20 4.40
N GLU A 56 20.61 -10.48 3.12
CA GLU A 56 21.36 -9.82 2.05
C GLU A 56 21.04 -8.32 1.93
N ASP A 57 19.79 -7.93 2.19
CA ASP A 57 19.36 -6.54 2.09
C ASP A 57 18.17 -6.26 3.02
N PRO A 58 18.42 -6.15 4.33
CA PRO A 58 17.34 -5.85 5.28
C PRO A 58 16.67 -4.49 5.01
N ALA A 59 17.38 -3.54 4.42
CA ALA A 59 16.86 -2.22 4.07
C ALA A 59 15.73 -2.30 3.02
N SER A 60 15.65 -3.39 2.27
CA SER A 60 14.56 -3.60 1.31
C SER A 60 13.19 -3.62 1.99
N LEU A 61 13.10 -4.12 3.21
CA LEU A 61 11.86 -4.14 3.99
C LEU A 61 11.41 -2.72 4.34
N VAL A 62 12.35 -1.84 4.65
CA VAL A 62 12.06 -0.42 4.91
C VAL A 62 11.54 0.25 3.65
N ARG A 63 12.21 0.02 2.51
CA ARG A 63 11.75 0.57 1.23
C ARG A 63 10.34 0.11 0.90
N ALA A 64 10.02 -1.16 1.16
CA ALA A 64 8.70 -1.73 0.92
C ALA A 64 7.62 -1.08 1.79
N VAL A 65 7.84 -0.98 3.09
CA VAL A 65 6.85 -0.40 4.00
C VAL A 65 6.66 1.10 3.74
N GLU A 66 7.71 1.80 3.33
CA GLU A 66 7.59 3.22 2.99
C GLU A 66 6.81 3.43 1.70
N GLU A 67 6.97 2.56 0.72
CA GLU A 67 6.15 2.61 -0.49
C GLU A 67 4.67 2.35 -0.16
N LEU A 68 4.40 1.37 0.70
CA LEU A 68 3.04 1.06 1.14
C LEU A 68 2.43 2.21 1.93
N ASP A 69 3.20 2.81 2.84
CA ASP A 69 2.75 3.94 3.65
C ASP A 69 2.47 5.18 2.79
N GLU A 70 3.26 5.44 1.78
CA GLU A 70 3.03 6.52 0.83
C GLU A 70 1.67 6.36 0.14
N ALA A 71 1.38 5.15 -0.36
CA ALA A 71 0.10 4.85 -0.99
C ALA A 71 -1.06 4.95 0.00
N ARG A 72 -0.86 4.47 1.22
CA ARG A 72 -1.86 4.55 2.30
C ARG A 72 -2.20 5.99 2.66
N ARG A 73 -1.19 6.86 2.77
CA ARG A 73 -1.42 8.29 3.07
C ARG A 73 -2.23 8.96 1.97
N LEU A 74 -1.95 8.61 0.72
CA LEU A 74 -2.72 9.13 -0.41
C LEU A 74 -4.19 8.68 -0.35
N TRP A 75 -4.43 7.41 -0.06
CA TRP A 75 -5.79 6.89 0.11
C TRP A 75 -6.52 7.56 1.27
N LEU A 76 -5.85 7.75 2.41
CA LEU A 76 -6.45 8.41 3.57
C LEU A 76 -6.82 9.87 3.26
N ALA A 77 -6.00 10.57 2.47
CA ALA A 77 -6.30 11.93 2.02
C ALA A 77 -7.54 11.95 1.12
N GLU A 78 -7.68 11.00 0.21
CA GLU A 78 -8.86 10.87 -0.64
C GLU A 78 -10.12 10.53 0.17
N LEU A 79 -9.98 9.64 1.14
CA LEU A 79 -11.07 9.30 2.04
C LEU A 79 -11.55 10.52 2.84
N ALA A 80 -10.60 11.32 3.34
CA ALA A 80 -10.93 12.55 4.07
C ALA A 80 -11.63 13.56 3.16
N ALA A 81 -11.17 13.74 1.94
CA ALA A 81 -11.80 14.61 0.94
C ALA A 81 -13.22 14.14 0.62
N TRP A 82 -13.41 12.82 0.46
CA TRP A 82 -14.75 12.25 0.24
C TRP A 82 -15.68 12.53 1.42
N GLN A 83 -15.20 12.42 2.66
CA GLN A 83 -15.99 12.70 3.86
C GLN A 83 -16.45 14.15 3.93
N VAL A 84 -15.58 15.08 3.53
CA VAL A 84 -15.93 16.52 3.46
C VAL A 84 -17.02 16.74 2.40
N GLY A 85 -16.83 16.20 1.21
CA GLY A 85 -17.81 16.28 0.12
C GLY A 85 -19.15 15.65 0.49
N ARG A 86 -19.10 14.54 1.22
CA ARG A 86 -20.30 13.87 1.74
C ARG A 86 -21.12 14.77 2.68
N ARG A 87 -20.45 15.48 3.58
CA ARG A 87 -21.14 16.39 4.51
C ARG A 87 -21.85 17.53 3.76
N ALA A 88 -21.19 18.08 2.74
CA ALA A 88 -21.77 19.12 1.89
C ALA A 88 -22.98 18.59 1.14
N GLN A 89 -22.87 17.42 0.51
CA GLN A 89 -23.97 16.78 -0.22
C GLN A 89 -25.16 16.47 0.69
N LYS A 90 -24.91 16.02 1.90
CA LYS A 90 -25.96 15.73 2.88
C LYS A 90 -26.73 16.99 3.26
N ARG A 91 -26.05 18.14 3.39
CA ARG A 91 -26.69 19.42 3.65
C ARG A 91 -27.58 19.88 2.48
N GLU A 92 -27.17 19.55 1.27
CA GLU A 92 -27.91 19.89 0.04
C GLU A 92 -28.97 18.85 -0.33
N GLY A 93 -29.06 17.75 0.41
CA GLY A 93 -30.01 16.66 0.13
C GLY A 93 -29.61 15.79 -1.07
N VAL A 94 -28.38 15.86 -1.52
CA VAL A 94 -27.89 15.09 -2.67
C VAL A 94 -27.48 13.69 -2.24
N ARG A 95 -27.79 12.67 -3.08
CA ARG A 95 -27.37 11.30 -2.86
C ARG A 95 -25.86 11.16 -3.06
N ARG A 96 -25.22 10.39 -2.19
CA ARG A 96 -23.76 10.24 -2.17
C ARG A 96 -23.21 9.21 -3.11
N ALA A 97 -21.99 9.46 -3.59
CA ALA A 97 -21.14 8.43 -4.12
C ALA A 97 -20.59 7.54 -2.99
N ASP A 98 -20.26 6.29 -3.31
CA ASP A 98 -19.63 5.38 -2.36
C ASP A 98 -18.24 5.87 -1.94
N PRO A 99 -17.77 5.53 -0.71
CA PRO A 99 -16.43 5.90 -0.29
C PRO A 99 -15.37 5.24 -1.18
N PRO A 100 -14.23 5.91 -1.37
CA PRO A 100 -13.14 5.31 -2.14
C PRO A 100 -12.63 4.03 -1.48
N GLN A 101 -12.48 2.97 -2.27
CA GLN A 101 -11.97 1.67 -1.85
C GLN A 101 -10.73 1.33 -2.68
N PRO A 102 -9.55 1.16 -2.07
CA PRO A 102 -8.32 0.89 -2.82
C PRO A 102 -8.44 -0.33 -3.73
N SER A 103 -9.03 -1.41 -3.23
CA SER A 103 -9.21 -2.66 -3.96
C SER A 103 -10.10 -2.57 -5.19
N GLN A 104 -10.85 -1.49 -5.35
CA GLN A 104 -11.72 -1.28 -6.52
C GLN A 104 -10.98 -0.63 -7.68
N TRP A 105 -9.83 -0.01 -7.44
CA TRP A 105 -9.11 0.77 -8.44
C TRP A 105 -7.94 0.05 -9.07
N LEU A 106 -7.38 -0.91 -8.37
CA LEU A 106 -6.19 -1.60 -8.81
C LEU A 106 -6.52 -3.07 -9.09
N PHE A 107 -6.17 -3.53 -10.29
CA PHE A 107 -6.38 -4.90 -10.72
C PHE A 107 -5.06 -5.62 -10.90
N TRP A 108 -5.03 -6.87 -10.46
CA TRP A 108 -3.93 -7.76 -10.70
C TRP A 108 -4.37 -8.90 -11.60
N PRO A 109 -3.59 -9.28 -12.62
CA PRO A 109 -2.37 -8.61 -13.08
C PRO A 109 -2.67 -7.35 -13.89
N ASP A 110 -1.91 -6.29 -13.63
CA ASP A 110 -1.99 -5.05 -14.40
C ASP A 110 -1.04 -5.14 -15.60
N PRO A 111 -1.36 -4.54 -16.78
CA PRO A 111 -0.46 -4.54 -17.92
C PRO A 111 0.93 -3.96 -17.64
N GLU A 112 1.03 -3.06 -16.69
CA GLU A 112 2.31 -2.52 -16.23
C GLU A 112 3.11 -3.52 -15.39
N PHE A 113 2.47 -4.56 -14.88
CA PHE A 113 3.10 -5.68 -14.19
C PHE A 113 3.18 -6.87 -15.12
N HIS A 114 4.07 -6.80 -16.08
CA HIS A 114 4.14 -7.86 -17.07
C HIS A 114 4.74 -9.12 -16.45
N PRO A 115 4.04 -10.26 -16.47
CA PRO A 115 4.56 -11.51 -15.92
C PRO A 115 5.82 -12.01 -16.63
N ALA A 116 6.14 -11.52 -17.83
CA ALA A 116 7.33 -11.89 -18.57
C ALA A 116 8.61 -11.14 -18.12
N GLY A 117 8.65 -10.65 -16.90
CA GLY A 117 9.89 -10.12 -16.33
C GLY A 117 10.24 -8.69 -16.72
N ARG A 118 9.36 -7.98 -17.40
CA ARG A 118 9.55 -6.53 -17.56
C ARG A 118 9.32 -5.88 -16.21
N ARG A 119 10.38 -5.33 -15.66
CA ARG A 119 10.29 -4.46 -14.50
C ARG A 119 9.51 -3.23 -14.88
N VAL A 120 8.31 -3.12 -14.39
CA VAL A 120 7.65 -1.83 -14.36
C VAL A 120 7.79 -1.34 -12.93
N GLU A 121 8.74 -0.48 -12.73
CA GLU A 121 9.04 0.11 -11.43
C GLU A 121 8.11 1.29 -11.17
N VAL A 122 6.82 1.04 -11.22
CA VAL A 122 5.81 2.06 -10.90
C VAL A 122 5.44 1.91 -9.44
N ARG A 123 5.72 2.94 -8.65
CA ARG A 123 5.36 2.94 -7.24
C ARG A 123 3.84 2.88 -7.06
N LEU A 124 3.40 2.19 -6.02
CA LEU A 124 1.98 2.07 -5.67
C LEU A 124 1.25 3.40 -5.63
N ALA A 125 1.84 4.42 -5.02
CA ALA A 125 1.22 5.73 -4.91
C ALA A 125 0.97 6.36 -6.29
N HIS A 126 1.90 6.20 -7.23
CA HIS A 126 1.74 6.71 -8.58
C HIS A 126 0.56 6.04 -9.29
N ARG A 127 0.44 4.73 -9.16
CA ARG A 127 -0.67 3.98 -9.74
C ARG A 127 -1.99 4.35 -9.11
N LEU A 128 -2.01 4.49 -7.81
CA LEU A 128 -3.22 4.88 -7.08
C LEU A 128 -3.70 6.26 -7.52
N ARG A 129 -2.79 7.23 -7.70
CA ARG A 129 -3.15 8.57 -8.19
C ARG A 129 -3.82 8.54 -9.56
N ARG A 130 -3.40 7.64 -10.45
CA ARG A 130 -4.01 7.51 -11.79
C ARG A 130 -5.47 7.08 -11.73
N HIS A 131 -5.87 6.38 -10.68
CA HIS A 131 -7.24 5.91 -10.49
C HIS A 131 -8.10 6.89 -9.69
N LEU A 132 -7.48 7.81 -8.93
CA LEU A 132 -8.18 8.77 -8.10
C LEU A 132 -8.53 10.07 -8.85
N ILE A 133 -7.94 10.29 -9.99
CA ILE A 133 -8.21 11.42 -10.87
C ILE A 133 -9.28 10.99 -11.89
#